data_cec2d681ef99f555ec5eae70fcbd471a
#
_entry.id   cec2d681ef99f555ec5eae70fcbd471a
#
_cell.length_a   1.000
_cell.length_b   1.000
_cell.length_c   1.000
_cell.angle_alpha   90.00
_cell.angle_beta   90.00
_cell.angle_gamma   90.00
#
_symmetry.space_group_name_H-M   'P 1'
#
loop_
_entity.id
_entity.type
_entity.pdbx_description
1 polymer ?
#
loop_
_entity_poly.entity_id
_entity_poly.type
_entity_poly.pdbx_seq_one_letter_code
_entity_poly.pdbx_strand_id
1 'polypeptide(L)'
;MLSCQIQGNGQESIALCCDFLAQRLSICMDIKMRNTFEERRKELLQGHNTTWVNIFDSTCAYYYAVTGQTERIPTLFGAHMLSTVNFLAPGRPMMEMIENQVYLAQGEYSKVIGRSESILAMCQALHYDLVALHVQIQLLAANWKLGKTEQALELLRRSLSQAFPDGILMPFVE
;
A
#
# COMPACT_ATOMS: atom_id res chain seq x y z
N MET A 1 11.59 -16.51 14.54
CA MET A 1 11.64 -15.68 15.78
C MET A 1 12.66 -14.57 15.51
N LEU A 2 12.21 -13.40 15.08
CA LEU A 2 13.04 -12.20 14.99
C LEU A 2 12.56 -11.26 16.08
N SER A 3 13.28 -11.27 17.21
CA SER A 3 13.11 -10.30 18.27
C SER A 3 13.83 -9.02 17.86
N CYS A 4 13.10 -8.03 17.40
CA CYS A 4 13.61 -6.68 17.27
C CYS A 4 13.18 -5.89 18.51
N GLN A 5 14.05 -5.83 19.51
CA GLN A 5 13.92 -4.86 20.59
C GLN A 5 14.34 -3.51 20.05
N ILE A 6 13.39 -2.61 19.89
CA ILE A 6 13.65 -1.23 19.54
C ILE A 6 12.89 -0.33 20.51
N GLN A 7 13.62 0.48 21.24
CA GLN A 7 13.12 1.39 22.28
C GLN A 7 12.36 2.57 21.66
N GLY A 8 11.14 2.81 22.15
CA GLY A 8 10.35 4.01 21.89
C GLY A 8 8.97 3.75 21.29
N ASN A 9 7.97 4.45 21.77
CA ASN A 9 6.55 4.34 21.40
C ASN A 9 6.24 4.36 19.89
N GLY A 10 7.16 4.82 19.06
CA GLY A 10 7.04 4.85 17.59
C GLY A 10 7.16 3.48 16.92
N GLN A 11 7.83 2.54 17.53
CA GLN A 11 8.14 1.25 16.96
C GLN A 11 7.10 0.16 17.23
N GLU A 12 6.42 0.23 18.37
CA GLU A 12 5.25 -0.63 18.62
C GLU A 12 4.17 -0.40 17.54
N SER A 13 4.02 0.83 17.08
CA SER A 13 3.03 1.15 16.05
C SER A 13 3.44 0.70 14.64
N ILE A 14 4.73 0.74 14.31
CA ILE A 14 5.24 0.20 13.03
C ILE A 14 5.15 -1.33 13.05
N ALA A 15 5.54 -1.98 14.15
CA ALA A 15 5.38 -3.42 14.33
C ALA A 15 3.89 -3.83 14.28
N LEU A 16 2.99 -3.06 14.89
CA LEU A 16 1.54 -3.28 14.80
C LEU A 16 1.04 -3.15 13.36
N CYS A 17 1.51 -2.17 12.61
CA CYS A 17 1.15 -2.01 11.19
C CYS A 17 1.71 -3.16 10.33
N CYS A 18 2.94 -3.61 10.59
CA CYS A 18 3.54 -4.74 9.88
C CYS A 18 2.86 -6.07 10.24
N ASP A 19 2.59 -6.32 11.52
CA ASP A 19 1.83 -7.51 11.96
C ASP A 19 0.40 -7.49 11.43
N PHE A 20 -0.18 -6.32 11.36
CA PHE A 20 -1.50 -6.10 10.81
C PHE A 20 -1.56 -6.34 9.30
N LEU A 21 -0.53 -5.97 8.55
CA LEU A 21 -0.37 -6.32 7.13
C LEU A 21 -0.11 -7.82 6.96
N ALA A 22 0.76 -8.41 7.76
CA ALA A 22 1.13 -9.83 7.67
C ALA A 22 -0.03 -10.77 8.05
N GLN A 23 -0.84 -10.43 9.06
CA GLN A 23 -2.02 -11.21 9.44
C GLN A 23 -3.13 -11.16 8.38
N ARG A 24 -3.11 -10.18 7.49
CA ARG A 24 -4.16 -9.94 6.51
C ARG A 24 -4.03 -10.68 5.22
N LEU A 25 -2.83 -10.96 4.84
CA LEU A 25 -2.55 -11.75 3.64
C LEU A 25 -3.06 -13.20 3.77
N SER A 26 -3.49 -13.60 4.97
CA SER A 26 -3.96 -14.97 5.25
C SER A 26 -5.45 -15.10 5.54
N ILE A 27 -6.26 -14.04 5.53
CA ILE A 27 -7.63 -14.14 6.08
C ILE A 27 -8.69 -13.58 5.14
N CYS A 28 -9.54 -14.48 4.65
CA CYS A 28 -10.90 -14.18 4.22
C CYS A 28 -11.66 -13.42 5.33
N MET A 29 -12.13 -12.26 4.96
CA MET A 29 -12.92 -11.26 5.65
C MET A 29 -13.88 -11.74 6.72
N ASP A 30 -13.54 -11.56 7.98
CA ASP A 30 -14.49 -11.66 9.08
C ASP A 30 -14.97 -10.27 9.52
N ILE A 31 -16.29 -10.13 9.76
CA ILE A 31 -16.96 -8.93 10.32
C ILE A 31 -16.27 -8.46 11.61
N LYS A 32 -15.69 -9.37 12.36
CA LYS A 32 -14.95 -9.12 13.59
C LYS A 32 -13.73 -8.20 13.39
N MET A 33 -13.00 -8.37 12.29
CA MET A 33 -11.85 -7.52 11.96
C MET A 33 -12.26 -6.08 11.64
N ARG A 34 -13.40 -5.90 10.99
CA ARG A 34 -13.94 -4.59 10.63
C ARG A 34 -14.19 -3.71 11.85
N ASN A 35 -14.82 -4.27 12.88
CA ASN A 35 -15.08 -3.53 14.12
C ASN A 35 -13.77 -3.16 14.84
N THR A 36 -12.78 -4.04 14.79
CA THR A 36 -11.44 -3.79 15.35
C THR A 36 -10.76 -2.59 14.70
N PHE A 37 -10.95 -2.35 13.38
CA PHE A 37 -10.36 -1.18 12.71
C PHE A 37 -10.93 0.14 13.22
N GLU A 38 -12.23 0.22 13.30
CA GLU A 38 -12.89 1.45 13.75
C GLU A 38 -12.56 1.76 15.22
N GLU A 39 -12.48 0.73 16.05
CA GLU A 39 -12.08 0.87 17.47
C GLU A 39 -10.64 1.36 17.59
N ARG A 40 -9.71 0.75 16.88
CA ARG A 40 -8.29 1.16 16.87
C ARG A 40 -8.09 2.57 16.33
N ARG A 41 -8.81 2.93 15.27
CA ARG A 41 -8.77 4.29 14.75
C ARG A 41 -9.24 5.32 15.78
N LYS A 42 -10.30 5.01 16.53
CA LYS A 42 -10.80 5.88 17.61
C LYS A 42 -9.78 6.04 18.73
N GLU A 43 -9.11 4.97 19.13
CA GLU A 43 -8.05 5.01 20.15
C GLU A 43 -6.88 5.92 19.70
N LEU A 44 -6.44 5.81 18.44
CA LEU A 44 -5.39 6.65 17.89
C LEU A 44 -5.78 8.13 17.84
N LEU A 45 -7.03 8.43 17.50
CA LEU A 45 -7.56 9.80 17.51
C LEU A 45 -7.58 10.41 18.91
N GLN A 46 -7.90 9.62 19.95
CA GLN A 46 -7.86 10.07 21.34
C GLN A 46 -6.44 10.42 21.79
N GLY A 47 -5.43 9.76 21.24
CA GLY A 47 -4.02 10.04 21.51
C GLY A 47 -3.47 11.33 20.86
N HIS A 48 -4.28 12.09 20.13
CA HIS A 48 -3.93 13.34 19.43
C HIS A 48 -2.71 13.22 18.48
N ASN A 49 -2.38 12.02 18.03
CA ASN A 49 -1.26 11.80 17.13
C ASN A 49 -1.73 11.58 15.68
N THR A 50 -1.87 12.68 14.94
CA THR A 50 -2.36 12.66 13.55
C THR A 50 -1.47 11.85 12.60
N THR A 51 -0.16 11.78 12.86
CA THR A 51 0.76 10.98 12.03
C THR A 51 0.41 9.50 12.09
N TRP A 52 0.13 8.97 13.29
CA TRP A 52 -0.25 7.57 13.46
C TRP A 52 -1.63 7.26 12.88
N VAL A 53 -2.56 8.20 12.99
CA VAL A 53 -3.87 8.07 12.32
C VAL A 53 -3.68 7.94 10.81
N ASN A 54 -2.83 8.78 10.21
CA ASN A 54 -2.57 8.73 8.77
C ASN A 54 -1.89 7.42 8.33
N ILE A 55 -0.95 6.90 9.13
CA ILE A 55 -0.31 5.60 8.87
C ILE A 55 -1.33 4.46 8.99
N PHE A 56 -2.19 4.50 9.99
CA PHE A 56 -3.27 3.53 10.14
C PHE A 56 -4.28 3.62 8.99
N ASP A 57 -4.69 4.82 8.63
CA ASP A 57 -5.59 5.06 7.50
C ASP A 57 -4.97 4.59 6.17
N SER A 58 -3.64 4.65 6.01
CA SER A 58 -2.97 4.10 4.82
C SER A 58 -3.12 2.57 4.73
N THR A 59 -2.96 1.88 5.85
CA THR A 59 -3.17 0.42 5.92
C THR A 59 -4.61 0.04 5.59
N CYS A 60 -5.58 0.79 6.15
CA CYS A 60 -7.00 0.58 5.84
C CYS A 60 -7.31 0.86 4.37
N ALA A 61 -6.73 1.92 3.80
CA ALA A 61 -6.92 2.28 2.40
C ALA A 61 -6.44 1.18 1.46
N TYR A 62 -5.23 0.66 1.69
CA TYR A 62 -4.70 -0.46 0.90
C TYR A 62 -5.62 -1.68 0.97
N TYR A 63 -6.01 -2.06 2.18
CA TYR A 63 -6.89 -3.21 2.39
C TYR A 63 -8.24 -3.06 1.70
N TYR A 64 -8.93 -1.93 1.88
CA TYR A 64 -10.22 -1.71 1.25
C TYR A 64 -10.11 -1.61 -0.28
N ALA A 65 -9.02 -1.06 -0.79
CA ALA A 65 -8.75 -1.01 -2.22
C ALA A 65 -8.56 -2.42 -2.81
N VAL A 66 -7.73 -3.28 -2.19
CA VAL A 66 -7.50 -4.65 -2.65
C VAL A 66 -8.77 -5.51 -2.57
N THR A 67 -9.59 -5.30 -1.54
CA THR A 67 -10.84 -6.05 -1.36
C THR A 67 -12.04 -5.46 -2.09
N GLY A 68 -11.86 -4.38 -2.88
CA GLY A 68 -12.91 -3.76 -3.68
C GLY A 68 -13.95 -2.97 -2.87
N GLN A 69 -13.68 -2.68 -1.58
CA GLN A 69 -14.57 -1.92 -0.69
C GLN A 69 -14.29 -0.41 -0.77
N THR A 70 -14.38 0.15 -1.96
CA THR A 70 -13.94 1.53 -2.25
C THR A 70 -14.68 2.59 -1.43
N GLU A 71 -15.94 2.34 -1.05
CA GLU A 71 -16.74 3.24 -0.21
C GLU A 71 -16.25 3.37 1.24
N ARG A 72 -15.33 2.48 1.65
CA ARG A 72 -14.75 2.44 3.00
C ARG A 72 -13.35 3.02 3.08
N ILE A 73 -12.77 3.37 1.95
CA ILE A 73 -11.43 3.95 1.89
C ILE A 73 -11.42 5.26 2.69
N PRO A 74 -10.48 5.43 3.64
CA PRO A 74 -10.36 6.67 4.41
C PRO A 74 -10.25 7.88 3.50
N THR A 75 -10.90 8.99 3.88
CA THR A 75 -11.04 10.21 3.06
C THR A 75 -9.70 10.72 2.54
N LEU A 76 -8.64 10.64 3.35
CA LEU A 76 -7.30 11.06 2.94
C LEU A 76 -6.86 10.42 1.62
N PHE A 77 -7.14 9.13 1.43
CA PHE A 77 -6.79 8.38 0.23
C PHE A 77 -7.93 8.37 -0.81
N GLY A 78 -9.17 8.23 -0.36
CA GLY A 78 -10.33 8.18 -1.25
C GLY A 78 -10.56 9.50 -2.01
N ALA A 79 -10.23 10.64 -1.39
CA ALA A 79 -10.28 11.97 -2.00
C ALA A 79 -8.92 12.45 -2.55
N HIS A 80 -7.90 11.59 -2.56
CA HIS A 80 -6.55 11.88 -3.09
C HIS A 80 -5.88 13.11 -2.48
N MET A 81 -5.99 13.24 -1.17
CA MET A 81 -5.46 14.37 -0.41
C MET A 81 -4.05 14.12 0.16
N LEU A 82 -3.34 13.13 -0.35
CA LEU A 82 -2.03 12.72 0.15
C LEU A 82 -0.98 13.87 0.12
N SER A 83 -1.11 14.78 -0.85
CA SER A 83 -0.26 15.96 -0.96
C SER A 83 -0.45 16.98 0.16
N THR A 84 -1.56 16.94 0.87
CA THR A 84 -1.86 17.86 1.98
C THR A 84 -1.23 17.44 3.31
N VAL A 85 -0.66 16.25 3.37
CA VAL A 85 -0.08 15.68 4.59
C VAL A 85 1.43 15.53 4.45
N ASN A 86 2.14 15.97 5.46
CA ASN A 86 3.58 15.76 5.55
C ASN A 86 3.85 14.37 6.14
N PHE A 87 4.21 13.44 5.27
CA PHE A 87 4.81 12.17 5.69
C PHE A 87 6.33 12.31 5.81
N LEU A 88 6.92 11.52 6.68
CA LEU A 88 8.37 11.37 6.72
C LEU A 88 8.87 10.93 5.34
N ALA A 89 9.93 11.57 4.84
CA ALA A 89 10.45 11.31 3.51
C ALA A 89 10.66 9.81 3.18
N PRO A 90 11.17 8.96 4.10
CA PRO A 90 11.30 7.53 3.85
C PRO A 90 9.96 6.80 3.65
N GLY A 91 8.87 7.30 4.22
CA GLY A 91 7.53 6.67 4.07
C GLY A 91 6.81 7.05 2.79
N ARG A 92 7.27 8.09 2.09
CA ARG A 92 6.57 8.66 0.93
C ARG A 92 6.32 7.65 -0.20
N PRO A 93 7.29 6.86 -0.66
CA PRO A 93 7.05 5.89 -1.74
C PRO A 93 5.97 4.87 -1.42
N MET A 94 5.92 4.41 -0.16
CA MET A 94 4.88 3.48 0.29
C MET A 94 3.49 4.14 0.26
N MET A 95 3.36 5.39 0.71
CA MET A 95 2.09 6.11 0.68
C MET A 95 1.61 6.34 -0.75
N GLU A 96 2.50 6.70 -1.65
CA GLU A 96 2.20 6.86 -3.09
C GLU A 96 1.79 5.53 -3.75
N MET A 97 2.42 4.43 -3.37
CA MET A 97 2.06 3.07 -3.82
C MET A 97 0.66 2.69 -3.32
N ILE A 98 0.32 3.00 -2.08
CA ILE A 98 -1.02 2.76 -1.52
C ILE A 98 -2.07 3.61 -2.25
N GLU A 99 -1.78 4.87 -2.53
CA GLU A 99 -2.68 5.74 -3.30
C GLU A 99 -2.87 5.22 -4.74
N ASN A 100 -1.82 4.66 -5.36
CA ASN A 100 -1.96 3.99 -6.65
C ASN A 100 -2.90 2.78 -6.58
N GLN A 101 -2.89 2.01 -5.49
CA GLN A 101 -3.84 0.91 -5.29
C GLN A 101 -5.28 1.42 -5.19
N VAL A 102 -5.47 2.57 -4.55
CA VAL A 102 -6.79 3.22 -4.49
C VAL A 102 -7.24 3.67 -5.90
N TYR A 103 -6.35 4.28 -6.69
CA TYR A 103 -6.66 4.63 -8.08
C TYR A 103 -7.02 3.41 -8.92
N LEU A 104 -6.32 2.27 -8.75
CA LEU A 104 -6.69 1.02 -9.42
C LEU A 104 -8.10 0.55 -9.04
N ALA A 105 -8.43 0.55 -7.77
CA ALA A 105 -9.73 0.14 -7.27
C ALA A 105 -10.87 1.05 -7.76
N GLN A 106 -10.58 2.33 -7.97
CA GLN A 106 -11.51 3.31 -8.51
C GLN A 106 -11.60 3.31 -10.06
N GLY A 107 -10.77 2.50 -10.74
CA GLY A 107 -10.73 2.43 -12.20
C GLY A 107 -9.96 3.58 -12.88
N GLU A 108 -9.21 4.36 -12.14
CA GLU A 108 -8.46 5.53 -12.61
C GLU A 108 -7.08 5.14 -13.18
N TYR A 109 -7.07 4.16 -14.10
CA TYR A 109 -5.85 3.51 -14.60
C TYR A 109 -4.84 4.47 -15.23
N SER A 110 -5.32 5.51 -15.92
CA SER A 110 -4.44 6.51 -16.54
C SER A 110 -3.63 7.30 -15.51
N LYS A 111 -4.20 7.55 -14.33
CA LYS A 111 -3.51 8.22 -13.22
C LYS A 111 -2.41 7.33 -12.64
N VAL A 112 -2.68 6.04 -12.49
CA VAL A 112 -1.65 5.06 -12.06
C VAL A 112 -0.46 5.09 -13.01
N ILE A 113 -0.70 5.04 -14.32
CA ILE A 113 0.36 5.09 -15.32
C ILE A 113 1.17 6.39 -15.24
N GLY A 114 0.49 7.54 -15.15
CA GLY A 114 1.14 8.84 -15.13
C GLY A 114 2.01 9.10 -13.89
N ARG A 115 1.70 8.43 -12.77
CA ARG A 115 2.41 8.60 -11.49
C ARG A 115 3.54 7.60 -11.27
N SER A 116 3.44 6.43 -11.89
CA SER A 116 4.32 5.29 -11.59
C SER A 116 5.80 5.61 -11.80
N GLU A 117 6.16 6.39 -12.82
CA GLU A 117 7.56 6.73 -13.09
C GLU A 117 8.21 7.51 -11.92
N SER A 118 7.51 8.51 -11.40
CA SER A 118 8.03 9.30 -10.27
C SER A 118 8.15 8.48 -9.00
N ILE A 119 7.20 7.56 -8.75
CA ILE A 119 7.25 6.67 -7.58
C ILE A 119 8.42 5.69 -7.71
N LEU A 120 8.62 5.10 -8.88
CA LEU A 120 9.75 4.20 -9.15
C LEU A 120 11.09 4.91 -8.98
N ALA A 121 11.21 6.17 -9.41
CA ALA A 121 12.42 6.96 -9.20
C ALA A 121 12.69 7.19 -7.71
N MET A 122 11.66 7.47 -6.90
CA MET A 122 11.82 7.58 -5.44
C MET A 122 12.23 6.24 -4.81
N CYS A 123 11.62 5.13 -5.25
CA CYS A 123 11.98 3.79 -4.77
C CYS A 123 13.45 3.47 -5.08
N GLN A 124 13.91 3.80 -6.28
CA GLN A 124 15.29 3.59 -6.67
C GLN A 124 16.26 4.40 -5.81
N ALA A 125 15.96 5.68 -5.56
CA ALA A 125 16.79 6.55 -4.72
C ALA A 125 16.89 6.08 -3.26
N LEU A 126 15.88 5.40 -2.76
CA LEU A 126 15.79 4.90 -1.38
C LEU A 126 16.08 3.39 -1.25
N HIS A 127 16.38 2.70 -2.34
CA HIS A 127 16.56 1.23 -2.39
C HIS A 127 15.35 0.45 -1.85
N TYR A 128 14.13 0.86 -2.23
CA TYR A 128 12.88 0.25 -1.82
C TYR A 128 12.37 -0.74 -2.88
N ASP A 129 13.10 -1.81 -3.10
CA ASP A 129 12.86 -2.76 -4.19
C ASP A 129 11.49 -3.45 -4.10
N LEU A 130 11.02 -3.78 -2.89
CA LEU A 130 9.71 -4.39 -2.72
C LEU A 130 8.57 -3.41 -3.08
N VAL A 131 8.68 -2.13 -2.68
CA VAL A 131 7.71 -1.11 -3.05
C VAL A 131 7.73 -0.86 -4.56
N ALA A 132 8.92 -0.83 -5.16
CA ALA A 132 9.08 -0.72 -6.61
C ALA A 132 8.41 -1.88 -7.35
N LEU A 133 8.54 -3.10 -6.85
CA LEU A 133 7.88 -4.28 -7.40
C LEU A 133 6.34 -4.15 -7.35
N HIS A 134 5.78 -3.72 -6.22
CA HIS A 134 4.33 -3.45 -6.13
C HIS A 134 3.88 -2.40 -7.15
N VAL A 135 4.61 -1.28 -7.28
CA VAL A 135 4.28 -0.23 -8.27
C VAL A 135 4.36 -0.76 -9.70
N GLN A 136 5.32 -1.62 -10.02
CA GLN A 136 5.39 -2.26 -11.35
C GLN A 136 4.17 -3.16 -11.62
N ILE A 137 3.71 -3.92 -10.63
CA ILE A 137 2.52 -4.77 -10.74
C ILE A 137 1.27 -3.91 -10.88
N GLN A 138 1.15 -2.82 -10.14
CA GLN A 138 0.04 -1.86 -10.30
C GLN A 138 0.04 -1.24 -11.71
N LEU A 139 1.20 -0.87 -12.23
CA LEU A 139 1.37 -0.35 -13.58
C LEU A 139 1.00 -1.40 -14.64
N LEU A 140 1.37 -2.68 -14.41
CA LEU A 140 0.97 -3.82 -15.24
C LEU A 140 -0.55 -3.94 -15.27
N ALA A 141 -1.20 -3.97 -14.09
CA ALA A 141 -2.64 -4.08 -13.99
C ALA A 141 -3.38 -2.93 -14.68
N ALA A 142 -2.90 -1.69 -14.54
CA ALA A 142 -3.46 -0.52 -15.20
C ALA A 142 -3.35 -0.61 -16.73
N ASN A 143 -2.19 -1.03 -17.26
CA ASN A 143 -2.00 -1.24 -18.70
C ASN A 143 -2.90 -2.35 -19.24
N TRP A 144 -3.02 -3.47 -18.52
CA TRP A 144 -3.91 -4.57 -18.87
C TRP A 144 -5.37 -4.11 -18.96
N LYS A 145 -5.85 -3.37 -17.96
CA LYS A 145 -7.21 -2.84 -17.92
C LYS A 145 -7.51 -1.84 -19.06
N LEU A 146 -6.49 -1.15 -19.56
CA LEU A 146 -6.59 -0.24 -20.72
C LEU A 146 -6.37 -0.95 -22.06
N GLY A 147 -6.24 -2.28 -22.08
CA GLY A 147 -6.05 -3.06 -23.32
C GLY A 147 -4.64 -2.95 -23.91
N LYS A 148 -3.67 -2.37 -23.20
CA LYS A 148 -2.26 -2.27 -23.62
C LYS A 148 -1.52 -3.58 -23.31
N THR A 149 -1.95 -4.67 -23.93
CA THR A 149 -1.57 -6.05 -23.60
C THR A 149 -0.05 -6.29 -23.72
N GLU A 150 0.59 -5.79 -24.77
CA GLU A 150 2.03 -5.98 -24.98
C GLU A 150 2.85 -5.32 -23.86
N GLN A 151 2.49 -4.10 -23.46
CA GLN A 151 3.14 -3.38 -22.37
C GLN A 151 2.93 -4.09 -21.03
N ALA A 152 1.73 -4.59 -20.79
CA ALA A 152 1.43 -5.35 -19.58
C ALA A 152 2.24 -6.65 -19.50
N LEU A 153 2.36 -7.41 -20.60
CA LEU A 153 3.15 -8.63 -20.64
C LEU A 153 4.65 -8.38 -20.43
N GLU A 154 5.18 -7.29 -20.97
CA GLU A 154 6.58 -6.93 -20.77
C GLU A 154 6.84 -6.57 -19.29
N LEU A 155 5.95 -5.79 -18.67
CA LEU A 155 6.01 -5.49 -17.24
C LEU A 155 5.91 -6.77 -16.39
N LEU A 156 5.05 -7.71 -16.76
CA LEU A 156 4.93 -9.00 -16.05
C LEU A 156 6.24 -9.77 -16.10
N ARG A 157 6.84 -9.93 -17.28
CA ARG A 157 8.12 -10.63 -17.42
C ARG A 157 9.21 -9.99 -16.56
N ARG A 158 9.31 -8.67 -16.60
CA ARG A 158 10.28 -7.91 -15.81
C ARG A 158 10.05 -8.09 -14.31
N SER A 159 8.82 -7.95 -13.84
CA SER A 159 8.48 -8.10 -12.42
C SER A 159 8.75 -9.52 -11.92
N LEU A 160 8.41 -10.55 -12.71
CA LEU A 160 8.72 -11.93 -12.37
C LEU A 160 10.22 -12.20 -12.32
N SER A 161 10.99 -11.68 -13.28
CA SER A 161 12.46 -11.82 -13.28
C SER A 161 13.11 -11.17 -12.06
N GLN A 162 12.55 -10.08 -11.56
CA GLN A 162 13.02 -9.41 -10.33
C GLN A 162 12.62 -10.18 -9.06
N ALA A 163 11.41 -10.72 -9.01
CA ALA A 163 10.85 -11.36 -7.82
C ALA A 163 11.32 -12.82 -7.64
N PHE A 164 11.54 -13.53 -8.74
CA PHE A 164 11.79 -14.97 -8.72
C PHE A 164 13.05 -15.41 -7.95
N PRO A 165 14.20 -14.71 -8.06
CA PRO A 165 15.41 -15.11 -7.33
C PRO A 165 15.21 -15.15 -5.81
N ASP A 166 14.35 -14.27 -5.27
CA ASP A 166 14.09 -14.14 -3.84
C ASP A 166 12.79 -14.86 -3.40
N GLY A 167 12.11 -15.55 -4.33
CA GLY A 167 10.87 -16.26 -4.05
C GLY A 167 9.70 -15.35 -3.65
N ILE A 168 9.71 -14.09 -4.09
CA ILE A 168 8.67 -13.10 -3.76
C ILE A 168 7.44 -13.36 -4.63
N LEU A 169 6.38 -13.90 -4.04
CA LEU A 169 5.13 -14.23 -4.74
C LEU A 169 3.96 -13.34 -4.34
N MET A 170 3.97 -12.80 -3.12
CA MET A 170 2.84 -12.08 -2.54
C MET A 170 2.26 -10.95 -3.42
N PRO A 171 3.05 -10.06 -4.01
CA PRO A 171 2.51 -8.98 -4.82
C PRO A 171 1.76 -9.43 -6.08
N PHE A 172 1.88 -10.70 -6.48
CA PHE A 172 1.23 -11.25 -7.68
C PHE A 172 -0.09 -11.96 -7.39
N VAL A 173 -0.46 -12.14 -6.13
CA VAL A 173 -1.68 -12.86 -5.71
C VAL A 173 -2.76 -11.94 -5.14
N GLU A 174 -2.51 -10.66 -5.08
CA GLU A 174 -3.44 -9.59 -4.73
C GLU A 174 -4.16 -9.10 -6.01
#